data_fde4c3c2ecaaf2218d7483fbc52873a2
#
_entry.id   fde4c3c2ecaaf2218d7483fbc52873a2
#
_cell.length_a   1.000
_cell.length_b   1.000
_cell.length_c   1.000
_cell.angle_alpha   90.00
_cell.angle_beta   90.00
_cell.angle_gamma   90.00
#
_symmetry.space_group_name_H-M   'P 1'
#
loop_
_entity.id
_entity.type
_entity.pdbx_description
1 polymer ?
#
loop_
_entity_poly.entity_id
_entity_poly.type
_entity_poly.pdbx_seq_one_letter_code
_entity_poly.pdbx_strand_id
1 'polypeptide(L)'
;MKNDGADTESCELWNINTLTHLEANIDDATPELMAHAIDLLLENGAIDAWVVPIVMKKGRPSHSLNCLCHGENTNESNLMEIMFRHTTTLGIRIHRNILRASLQRRFLKVQLPYRENSRDGEVDVKVSSFRNDEVVSFKAEFDQCKIIAKESNVPLKIVSSTSERLAWQMIL
;
A
#
# COMPACT_ATOMS: atom_id res chain seq x y z
N MET A 1 -16.98 39.75 -27.01
CA MET A 1 -15.92 38.72 -26.92
C MET A 1 -16.38 37.70 -25.89
N LYS A 2 -16.93 36.58 -26.37
CA LYS A 2 -17.31 35.45 -25.50
C LYS A 2 -16.03 34.65 -25.23
N ASN A 3 -15.63 34.54 -23.96
CA ASN A 3 -14.64 33.59 -23.53
C ASN A 3 -15.33 32.22 -23.53
N ASP A 4 -15.08 31.44 -24.54
CA ASP A 4 -15.34 30.01 -24.54
C ASP A 4 -14.29 29.36 -23.63
N GLY A 5 -14.65 29.21 -22.35
CA GLY A 5 -13.95 28.35 -21.43
C GLY A 5 -14.14 26.91 -21.91
N ALA A 6 -13.20 26.43 -22.71
CA ALA A 6 -13.10 25.00 -22.96
C ALA A 6 -12.75 24.33 -21.64
N ASP A 7 -13.76 23.75 -21.00
CA ASP A 7 -13.59 22.70 -19.99
C ASP A 7 -12.89 21.53 -20.69
N THR A 8 -11.56 21.56 -20.68
CA THR A 8 -10.77 20.35 -20.90
C THR A 8 -10.95 19.50 -19.65
N GLU A 9 -12.04 18.72 -19.59
CA GLU A 9 -12.03 17.47 -18.85
C GLU A 9 -10.88 16.65 -19.43
N SER A 10 -9.70 16.81 -18.85
CA SER A 10 -8.59 15.91 -19.09
C SER A 10 -9.12 14.53 -18.72
N CYS A 11 -9.26 13.65 -19.70
CA CYS A 11 -9.64 12.26 -19.47
C CYS A 11 -8.49 11.59 -18.69
N GLU A 12 -8.49 11.86 -17.38
CA GLU A 12 -7.47 11.28 -16.49
C GLU A 12 -7.65 9.77 -16.48
N LEU A 13 -6.60 9.05 -16.86
CA LEU A 13 -6.59 7.59 -16.91
C LEU A 13 -6.51 6.94 -15.51
N TRP A 14 -6.35 7.75 -14.48
CA TRP A 14 -6.20 7.32 -13.08
C TRP A 14 -7.15 8.06 -12.15
N ASN A 15 -7.31 7.55 -10.94
CA ASN A 15 -8.04 8.23 -9.88
C ASN A 15 -7.11 9.16 -9.12
N ILE A 16 -7.61 10.34 -8.73
CA ILE A 16 -6.91 11.24 -7.82
C ILE A 16 -7.55 11.12 -6.44
N ASN A 17 -6.74 10.87 -5.43
CA ASN A 17 -7.14 10.80 -4.03
C ASN A 17 -6.34 11.82 -3.22
N THR A 18 -6.97 12.40 -2.21
CA THR A 18 -6.31 13.30 -1.26
C THR A 18 -5.87 12.51 -0.03
N LEU A 19 -4.60 12.68 0.36
CA LEU A 19 -4.01 12.04 1.53
C LEU A 19 -3.46 13.08 2.50
N THR A 20 -3.28 12.63 3.75
CA THR A 20 -2.45 13.31 4.75
C THR A 20 -1.21 12.47 5.03
N HIS A 21 -0.05 13.11 5.08
CA HIS A 21 1.22 12.50 5.49
C HIS A 21 1.62 13.06 6.85
N LEU A 22 1.79 12.16 7.81
CA LEU A 22 2.32 12.42 9.14
C LEU A 22 3.79 12.02 9.17
N GLU A 23 4.66 12.90 9.68
CA GLU A 23 6.10 12.68 9.69
C GLU A 23 6.72 13.12 11.02
N ALA A 24 7.54 12.27 11.63
CA ALA A 24 8.25 12.57 12.86
C ALA A 24 9.71 12.14 12.79
N ASN A 25 10.65 13.03 13.18
CA ASN A 25 12.06 12.68 13.30
C ASN A 25 12.36 12.25 14.73
N ILE A 26 13.04 11.11 14.88
CA ILE A 26 13.25 10.43 16.16
C ILE A 26 14.72 10.03 16.25
N ASP A 27 15.44 10.50 17.28
CA ASP A 27 16.89 10.29 17.45
C ASP A 27 17.25 9.39 18.67
N ASP A 28 16.24 8.91 19.40
CA ASP A 28 16.42 8.19 20.66
C ASP A 28 15.49 6.96 20.82
N ALA A 29 14.85 6.49 19.74
CA ALA A 29 14.05 5.26 19.75
C ALA A 29 14.85 4.05 19.25
N THR A 30 14.58 2.87 19.82
CA THR A 30 15.17 1.61 19.33
C THR A 30 14.47 1.14 18.03
N PRO A 31 15.15 0.33 17.19
CA PRO A 31 14.53 -0.24 15.99
C PRO A 31 13.27 -1.05 16.27
N GLU A 32 13.22 -1.75 17.42
CA GLU A 32 12.04 -2.54 17.82
C GLU A 32 10.83 -1.65 18.12
N LEU A 33 11.03 -0.51 18.79
CA LEU A 33 9.95 0.47 19.02
C LEU A 33 9.45 1.05 17.69
N MET A 34 10.34 1.31 16.75
CA MET A 34 9.98 1.80 15.42
C MET A 34 9.17 0.78 14.64
N ALA A 35 9.58 -0.50 14.65
CA ALA A 35 8.85 -1.59 14.01
C ALA A 35 7.45 -1.76 14.62
N HIS A 36 7.36 -1.79 15.96
CA HIS A 36 6.07 -1.87 16.66
C HIS A 36 5.15 -0.69 16.34
N ALA A 37 5.68 0.52 16.26
CA ALA A 37 4.89 1.70 15.89
C ALA A 37 4.33 1.59 14.46
N ILE A 38 5.10 1.07 13.50
CA ILE A 38 4.64 0.80 12.13
C ILE A 38 3.47 -0.19 12.14
N ASP A 39 3.62 -1.33 12.84
CA ASP A 39 2.57 -2.34 12.93
C ASP A 39 1.28 -1.76 13.51
N LEU A 40 1.37 -1.02 14.61
CA LEU A 40 0.21 -0.35 15.21
C LEU A 40 -0.45 0.66 14.27
N LEU A 41 0.32 1.46 13.54
CA LEU A 41 -0.22 2.42 12.58
C LEU A 41 -1.01 1.72 11.48
N LEU A 42 -0.47 0.63 10.91
CA LEU A 42 -1.13 -0.16 9.87
C LEU A 42 -2.41 -0.85 10.39
N GLU A 43 -2.35 -1.46 11.58
CA GLU A 43 -3.50 -2.09 12.24
C GLU A 43 -4.63 -1.09 12.56
N ASN A 44 -4.27 0.18 12.76
CA ASN A 44 -5.22 1.25 13.06
C ASN A 44 -5.61 2.09 11.83
N GLY A 45 -5.41 1.57 10.63
CA GLY A 45 -5.98 2.12 9.39
C GLY A 45 -5.11 3.16 8.70
N ALA A 46 -3.81 3.20 8.96
CA ALA A 46 -2.89 3.88 8.07
C ALA A 46 -2.90 3.19 6.69
N ILE A 47 -2.83 3.98 5.63
CA ILE A 47 -2.70 3.46 4.26
C ILE A 47 -1.33 2.84 4.06
N ASP A 48 -0.31 3.46 4.67
CA ASP A 48 1.08 3.02 4.63
C ASP A 48 1.84 3.63 5.81
N ALA A 49 2.86 2.92 6.32
CA ALA A 49 3.76 3.41 7.34
C ALA A 49 5.16 2.87 7.09
N TRP A 50 6.18 3.74 7.18
CA TRP A 50 7.57 3.34 6.93
C TRP A 50 8.55 4.22 7.70
N VAL A 51 9.80 3.77 7.75
CA VAL A 51 10.91 4.48 8.39
C VAL A 51 11.97 4.81 7.34
N VAL A 52 12.49 6.04 7.40
CA VAL A 52 13.63 6.50 6.59
C VAL A 52 14.80 6.80 7.53
N PRO A 53 16.01 6.23 7.30
CA PRO A 53 17.21 6.62 8.01
C PRO A 53 17.58 8.07 7.67
N ILE A 54 17.88 8.86 8.69
CA ILE A 54 18.29 10.26 8.53
C ILE A 54 19.48 10.57 9.45
N VAL A 55 20.14 11.68 9.20
CA VAL A 55 21.11 12.26 10.13
C VAL A 55 20.56 13.58 10.65
N MET A 56 20.39 13.70 11.96
CA MET A 56 19.91 14.91 12.61
C MET A 56 21.06 15.82 13.08
N LYS A 57 20.71 16.96 13.69
CA LYS A 57 21.67 17.88 14.30
C LYS A 57 22.65 17.13 15.21
N LYS A 58 23.87 17.66 15.32
CA LYS A 58 24.99 17.03 16.07
C LYS A 58 25.47 15.70 15.48
N GLY A 59 25.16 15.39 14.23
CA GLY A 59 25.60 14.16 13.55
C GLY A 59 24.95 12.89 14.08
N ARG A 60 23.77 12.97 14.72
CA ARG A 60 23.09 11.80 15.30
C ARG A 60 22.43 10.95 14.22
N PRO A 61 22.77 9.65 14.10
CA PRO A 61 21.98 8.69 13.35
C PRO A 61 20.56 8.64 13.93
N SER A 62 19.56 8.74 13.09
CA SER A 62 18.18 8.93 13.49
C SER A 62 17.22 8.34 12.46
N HIS A 63 15.93 8.39 12.74
CA HIS A 63 14.91 7.86 11.87
C HIS A 63 13.80 8.89 11.66
N SER A 64 13.27 8.97 10.44
CA SER A 64 12.01 9.63 10.17
C SER A 64 10.91 8.56 10.08
N LEU A 65 9.99 8.55 11.03
CA LEU A 65 8.76 7.75 10.97
C LEU A 65 7.75 8.49 10.13
N ASN A 66 7.18 7.78 9.17
CA ASN A 66 6.24 8.31 8.19
C ASN A 66 4.96 7.48 8.20
N CYS A 67 3.82 8.15 8.05
CA CYS A 67 2.52 7.50 8.00
C CYS A 67 1.62 8.23 6.99
N LEU A 68 0.97 7.49 6.10
CA LEU A 68 -0.04 8.01 5.18
C LEU A 68 -1.43 7.60 5.64
N CYS A 69 -2.37 8.55 5.64
CA CYS A 69 -3.79 8.30 5.89
C CYS A 69 -4.67 9.06 4.89
N HIS A 70 -5.96 8.72 4.87
CA HIS A 70 -6.93 9.45 4.05
C HIS A 70 -7.12 10.87 4.56
N GLY A 71 -7.14 11.86 3.66
CA GLY A 71 -7.17 13.28 4.00
C GLY A 71 -8.46 13.76 4.68
N GLU A 72 -9.56 13.02 4.56
CA GLU A 72 -10.86 13.32 5.17
C GLU A 72 -11.15 12.45 6.41
N ASN A 73 -10.15 11.78 6.95
CA ASN A 73 -10.37 10.72 7.91
C ASN A 73 -10.37 11.24 9.35
N THR A 74 -11.42 10.90 10.09
CA THR A 74 -11.52 11.03 11.54
C THR A 74 -10.40 10.29 12.29
N ASN A 75 -9.61 9.45 11.59
CA ASN A 75 -8.56 8.60 12.15
C ASN A 75 -7.19 9.30 12.28
N GLU A 76 -6.98 10.49 11.68
CA GLU A 76 -5.72 11.23 11.76
C GLU A 76 -5.27 11.44 13.22
N SER A 77 -6.22 11.85 14.09
CA SER A 77 -5.94 12.07 15.51
C SER A 77 -5.51 10.78 16.23
N ASN A 78 -6.13 9.65 15.94
CA ASN A 78 -5.76 8.37 16.50
C ASN A 78 -4.35 7.93 16.06
N LEU A 79 -4.02 8.10 14.78
CA LEU A 79 -2.69 7.78 14.27
C LEU A 79 -1.60 8.68 14.90
N MET A 80 -1.88 9.97 15.08
CA MET A 80 -0.98 10.86 15.81
C MET A 80 -0.83 10.44 17.28
N GLU A 81 -1.91 10.03 17.95
CA GLU A 81 -1.86 9.53 19.32
C GLU A 81 -0.99 8.27 19.41
N ILE A 82 -1.09 7.34 18.46
CA ILE A 82 -0.21 6.16 18.38
C ILE A 82 1.25 6.60 18.24
N MET A 83 1.55 7.53 17.33
CA MET A 83 2.92 8.03 17.17
C MET A 83 3.47 8.65 18.47
N PHE A 84 2.69 9.46 19.18
CA PHE A 84 3.12 10.05 20.45
C PHE A 84 3.27 9.04 21.57
N ARG A 85 2.38 8.06 21.68
CA ARG A 85 2.41 7.07 22.77
C ARG A 85 3.46 5.98 22.61
N HIS A 86 3.73 5.58 21.36
CA HIS A 86 4.56 4.42 21.06
C HIS A 86 5.94 4.77 20.48
N THR A 87 6.26 6.08 20.42
CA THR A 87 7.61 6.56 20.09
C THR A 87 8.06 7.60 21.08
N THR A 88 9.28 8.10 20.91
CA THR A 88 9.83 9.19 21.74
C THR A 88 9.62 10.58 21.13
N THR A 89 8.87 10.68 20.02
CA THR A 89 8.68 11.96 19.33
C THR A 89 7.92 12.97 20.19
N LEU A 90 8.34 14.22 20.11
CA LEU A 90 7.66 15.36 20.74
C LEU A 90 6.90 16.23 19.74
N GLY A 91 6.95 15.88 18.45
CA GLY A 91 6.29 16.66 17.42
C GLY A 91 6.13 15.89 16.10
N ILE A 92 4.98 16.07 15.49
CA ILE A 92 4.60 15.45 14.22
C ILE A 92 4.36 16.56 13.21
N ARG A 93 5.00 16.50 12.04
CA ARG A 93 4.69 17.34 10.88
C ARG A 93 3.49 16.76 10.16
N ILE A 94 2.54 17.61 9.83
CA ILE A 94 1.30 17.21 9.16
C ILE A 94 1.27 17.86 7.78
N HIS A 95 1.37 17.07 6.74
CA HIS A 95 1.29 17.49 5.35
C HIS A 95 -0.05 17.06 4.79
N ARG A 96 -1.00 18.02 4.71
CA ARG A 96 -2.35 17.76 4.19
C ARG A 96 -2.44 18.01 2.69
N ASN A 97 -3.52 17.52 2.10
CA ASN A 97 -3.84 17.73 0.68
C ASN A 97 -2.78 17.19 -0.29
N ILE A 98 -2.13 16.08 0.07
CA ILE A 98 -1.23 15.39 -0.84
C ILE A 98 -2.06 14.65 -1.86
N LEU A 99 -1.91 15.00 -3.13
CA LEU A 99 -2.58 14.32 -4.23
C LEU A 99 -1.83 13.04 -4.58
N ARG A 100 -2.57 11.93 -4.66
CA ARG A 100 -2.06 10.64 -5.11
C ARG A 100 -2.83 10.17 -6.33
N ALA A 101 -2.15 10.02 -7.46
CA ALA A 101 -2.69 9.31 -8.61
C ALA A 101 -2.67 7.80 -8.34
N SER A 102 -3.76 7.11 -8.60
CA SER A 102 -3.88 5.66 -8.38
C SER A 102 -4.66 4.98 -9.51
N LEU A 103 -4.20 3.80 -9.90
CA LEU A 103 -4.92 2.92 -10.81
C LEU A 103 -6.17 2.33 -10.14
N GLN A 104 -7.12 1.92 -10.94
CA GLN A 104 -8.21 1.06 -10.47
C GLN A 104 -7.64 -0.30 -10.09
N ARG A 105 -8.27 -0.95 -9.11
CA ARG A 105 -7.88 -2.27 -8.64
C ARG A 105 -9.11 -3.17 -8.50
N ARG A 106 -8.98 -4.40 -9.00
CA ARG A 106 -9.92 -5.49 -8.73
C ARG A 106 -9.15 -6.76 -8.43
N PHE A 107 -9.82 -7.73 -7.84
CA PHE A 107 -9.24 -9.04 -7.58
C PHE A 107 -9.92 -10.07 -8.48
N LEU A 108 -9.10 -10.96 -9.05
CA LEU A 108 -9.55 -12.18 -9.73
C LEU A 108 -9.11 -13.38 -8.90
N LYS A 109 -10.02 -14.32 -8.70
CA LYS A 109 -9.70 -15.60 -8.11
C LYS A 109 -9.28 -16.56 -9.19
N VAL A 110 -8.11 -17.15 -9.04
CA VAL A 110 -7.59 -18.15 -9.97
C VAL A 110 -7.37 -19.47 -9.26
N GLN A 111 -7.84 -20.55 -9.87
CA GLN A 111 -7.62 -21.90 -9.37
C GLN A 111 -6.31 -22.44 -9.94
N LEU A 112 -5.40 -22.86 -9.06
CA LEU A 112 -4.13 -23.44 -9.46
C LEU A 112 -4.25 -24.95 -9.74
N PRO A 113 -3.51 -25.48 -10.74
CA PRO A 113 -3.58 -26.89 -11.13
C PRO A 113 -2.97 -27.84 -10.10
N TYR A 114 -2.28 -27.32 -9.08
CA TYR A 114 -1.66 -28.12 -8.03
C TYR A 114 -2.65 -28.66 -7.00
N ARG A 115 -3.88 -28.09 -6.96
CA ARG A 115 -4.95 -28.43 -6.03
C ARG A 115 -6.31 -28.28 -6.70
N GLU A 116 -6.51 -29.02 -7.78
CA GLU A 116 -7.82 -29.08 -8.43
C GLU A 116 -8.88 -29.61 -7.45
N ASN A 117 -10.03 -28.92 -7.37
CA ASN A 117 -11.19 -29.25 -6.54
C ASN A 117 -11.09 -28.95 -5.02
N SER A 118 -10.12 -28.14 -4.58
CA SER A 118 -10.13 -27.62 -3.21
C SER A 118 -10.10 -26.10 -3.21
N ARG A 119 -10.85 -25.47 -2.27
CA ARG A 119 -10.76 -24.00 -2.05
C ARG A 119 -9.36 -23.55 -1.65
N ASP A 120 -8.56 -24.47 -1.13
CA ASP A 120 -7.18 -24.22 -0.71
C ASP A 120 -6.21 -24.02 -1.89
N GLY A 121 -6.66 -24.22 -3.14
CA GLY A 121 -5.89 -23.97 -4.37
C GLY A 121 -6.20 -22.64 -5.04
N GLU A 122 -7.06 -21.79 -4.48
CA GLU A 122 -7.39 -20.47 -5.02
C GLU A 122 -6.36 -19.43 -4.59
N VAL A 123 -6.00 -18.55 -5.54
CA VAL A 123 -5.17 -17.36 -5.29
C VAL A 123 -5.89 -16.12 -5.80
N ASP A 124 -5.96 -15.11 -4.96
CA ASP A 124 -6.40 -13.79 -5.38
C ASP A 124 -5.28 -13.09 -6.15
N VAL A 125 -5.58 -12.70 -7.38
CA VAL A 125 -4.68 -11.91 -8.22
C VAL A 125 -5.21 -10.50 -8.33
N LYS A 126 -4.44 -9.54 -7.84
CA LYS A 126 -4.70 -8.12 -7.97
C LYS A 126 -4.46 -7.70 -9.41
N VAL A 127 -5.49 -7.17 -10.05
CA VAL A 127 -5.42 -6.60 -11.41
C VAL A 127 -5.50 -5.09 -11.27
N SER A 128 -4.50 -4.41 -11.84
CA SER A 128 -4.47 -2.96 -11.90
C SER A 128 -4.76 -2.50 -13.32
N SER A 129 -5.65 -1.53 -13.48
CA SER A 129 -6.03 -0.98 -14.78
C SER A 129 -6.16 0.55 -14.73
N PHE A 130 -6.06 1.18 -15.90
CA PHE A 130 -6.51 2.54 -16.08
C PHE A 130 -8.03 2.64 -16.01
N ARG A 131 -8.58 3.87 -15.98
CA ARG A 131 -10.03 4.11 -15.94
C ARG A 131 -10.77 3.68 -17.21
N ASN A 132 -10.08 3.51 -18.32
CA ASN A 132 -10.58 2.97 -19.58
C ASN A 132 -10.52 1.41 -19.64
N ASP A 133 -10.33 0.76 -18.49
CA ASP A 133 -10.18 -0.70 -18.34
C ASP A 133 -8.94 -1.32 -19.00
N GLU A 134 -8.02 -0.51 -19.53
CA GLU A 134 -6.74 -1.03 -20.01
C GLU A 134 -5.93 -1.58 -18.85
N VAL A 135 -5.63 -2.87 -18.90
CA VAL A 135 -4.91 -3.57 -17.82
C VAL A 135 -3.41 -3.26 -17.88
N VAL A 136 -2.89 -2.83 -16.74
CA VAL A 136 -1.48 -2.44 -16.58
C VAL A 136 -0.65 -3.56 -15.94
N SER A 137 -1.22 -4.26 -14.94
CA SER A 137 -0.47 -5.29 -14.22
C SER A 137 -1.34 -6.31 -13.51
N PHE A 138 -0.72 -7.47 -13.27
CA PHE A 138 -1.24 -8.55 -12.45
C PHE A 138 -0.27 -8.80 -11.31
N LYS A 139 -0.78 -9.02 -10.11
CA LYS A 139 0.02 -9.36 -8.93
C LYS A 139 -0.72 -10.36 -8.07
N ALA A 140 -0.18 -11.58 -7.98
CA ALA A 140 -0.70 -12.61 -7.08
C ALA A 140 -0.46 -12.24 -5.61
N GLU A 141 -1.42 -12.57 -4.74
CA GLU A 141 -1.29 -12.36 -3.31
C GLU A 141 -0.21 -13.27 -2.72
N PHE A 142 0.82 -12.64 -2.17
CA PHE A 142 2.06 -13.30 -1.74
C PHE A 142 1.82 -14.38 -0.69
N ASP A 143 1.02 -14.08 0.35
CA ASP A 143 0.81 -15.00 1.47
C ASP A 143 0.05 -16.25 1.04
N GLN A 144 -0.95 -16.11 0.16
CA GLN A 144 -1.65 -17.24 -0.42
C GLN A 144 -0.72 -18.10 -1.28
N CYS A 145 0.08 -17.46 -2.15
CA CYS A 145 1.10 -18.17 -2.94
C CYS A 145 2.12 -18.90 -2.06
N LYS A 146 2.54 -18.30 -0.96
CA LYS A 146 3.50 -18.89 0.00
C LYS A 146 2.94 -20.14 0.66
N ILE A 147 1.68 -20.12 1.08
CA ILE A 147 1.01 -21.28 1.68
C ILE A 147 0.95 -22.41 0.65
N ILE A 148 0.43 -22.15 -0.55
CA ILE A 148 0.31 -23.17 -1.61
C ILE A 148 1.67 -23.72 -2.02
N ALA A 149 2.68 -22.86 -2.15
CA ALA A 149 4.05 -23.26 -2.49
C ALA A 149 4.60 -24.30 -1.50
N LYS A 150 4.41 -24.02 -0.19
CA LYS A 150 4.85 -24.91 0.89
C LYS A 150 4.10 -26.25 0.86
N GLU A 151 2.78 -26.22 0.72
CA GLU A 151 1.93 -27.39 0.80
C GLU A 151 1.99 -28.29 -0.44
N SER A 152 2.21 -27.69 -1.62
CA SER A 152 2.34 -28.43 -2.90
C SER A 152 3.79 -28.79 -3.26
N ASN A 153 4.76 -28.36 -2.45
CA ASN A 153 6.20 -28.51 -2.73
C ASN A 153 6.60 -27.92 -4.10
N VAL A 154 5.96 -26.81 -4.48
CA VAL A 154 6.25 -26.08 -5.73
C VAL A 154 6.96 -24.78 -5.37
N PRO A 155 8.03 -24.38 -6.10
CA PRO A 155 8.70 -23.11 -5.82
C PRO A 155 7.77 -21.91 -5.87
N LEU A 156 7.83 -21.03 -4.87
CA LEU A 156 6.97 -19.85 -4.75
C LEU A 156 6.90 -19.00 -6.02
N LYS A 157 8.04 -18.81 -6.70
CA LYS A 157 8.11 -18.07 -7.96
C LYS A 157 7.24 -18.70 -9.07
N ILE A 158 7.14 -20.02 -9.08
CA ILE A 158 6.31 -20.75 -10.06
C ILE A 158 4.83 -20.59 -9.71
N VAL A 159 4.47 -20.71 -8.44
CA VAL A 159 3.09 -20.49 -7.98
C VAL A 159 2.64 -19.09 -8.35
N SER A 160 3.41 -18.05 -8.02
CA SER A 160 3.10 -16.65 -8.32
C SER A 160 2.95 -16.39 -9.82
N SER A 161 3.94 -16.81 -10.64
CA SER A 161 3.88 -16.58 -12.09
C SER A 161 2.75 -17.36 -12.77
N THR A 162 2.42 -18.56 -12.27
CA THR A 162 1.28 -19.34 -12.78
C THR A 162 -0.04 -18.66 -12.46
N SER A 163 -0.21 -18.12 -11.24
CA SER A 163 -1.40 -17.36 -10.84
C SER A 163 -1.60 -16.13 -11.74
N GLU A 164 -0.55 -15.35 -11.94
CA GLU A 164 -0.60 -14.15 -12.78
C GLU A 164 -0.91 -14.49 -14.25
N ARG A 165 -0.31 -15.55 -14.79
CA ARG A 165 -0.61 -16.04 -16.16
C ARG A 165 -2.05 -16.52 -16.31
N LEU A 166 -2.59 -17.25 -15.34
CA LEU A 166 -3.98 -17.68 -15.36
C LEU A 166 -4.95 -16.50 -15.30
N ALA A 167 -4.67 -15.53 -14.45
CA ALA A 167 -5.47 -14.31 -14.39
C ALA A 167 -5.46 -13.54 -15.71
N TRP A 168 -4.32 -13.46 -16.38
CA TRP A 168 -4.21 -12.88 -17.72
C TRP A 168 -5.10 -13.58 -18.73
N GLN A 169 -5.12 -14.92 -18.74
CA GLN A 169 -5.96 -15.73 -19.62
C GLN A 169 -7.47 -15.58 -19.39
N MET A 170 -7.89 -15.13 -18.20
CA MET A 170 -9.30 -14.88 -17.87
C MET A 170 -9.80 -13.53 -18.38
N ILE A 171 -8.91 -12.64 -18.77
CA ILE A 171 -9.25 -11.26 -19.21
C ILE A 171 -9.20 -11.14 -20.73
N LEU A 172 -8.36 -11.94 -21.40
CA LEU A 172 -8.28 -12.02 -22.87
C LEU A 172 -9.43 -12.83 -23.44
#